data_b93503142992857442051d66c478d941
#
_entry.id   b93503142992857442051d66c478d941
#
_cell.length_a   1.000
_cell.length_b   1.000
_cell.length_c   1.000
_cell.angle_alpha   90.00
_cell.angle_beta   90.00
_cell.angle_gamma   90.00
#
_symmetry.space_group_name_H-M   'P 1'
#
loop_
_entity.id
_entity.type
_entity.pdbx_description
1 polymer ?
#
loop_
_entity_poly.entity_id
_entity_poly.type
_entity_poly.pdbx_seq_one_letter_code
_entity_poly.pdbx_strand_id
1 'polypeptide(L)'
;MNYKIRRRQREDCAAIAHVVTVAWNETYKGIVPDWFLEELKINEPDSAKKTYDEYDENNNHKYVLEVDNEIVGFTNFGPSMDEEYDKCGEIFALYVLKEYKGNGYGRKLVEAATKELKEMGFDKMIIACLKGNPSNEFYKHIGVVYVKDGEYKRLHLPENIYYYDI
;
A
#
# COMPACT_ATOMS: atom_id res chain seq x y z
N MET A 1 18.64 -0.34 13.97
CA MET A 1 17.19 -0.44 14.29
C MET A 1 16.72 -1.86 14.03
N ASN A 2 15.97 -2.41 14.98
CA ASN A 2 15.37 -3.73 14.83
C ASN A 2 14.09 -3.58 14.00
N TYR A 3 13.98 -4.30 12.90
CA TYR A 3 12.78 -4.31 12.11
C TYR A 3 12.25 -5.73 11.91
N LYS A 4 10.95 -5.82 11.66
CA LYS A 4 10.27 -7.06 11.37
C LYS A 4 9.12 -6.79 10.39
N ILE A 5 8.95 -7.70 9.41
CA ILE A 5 7.78 -7.72 8.55
C ILE A 5 6.98 -8.96 8.93
N ARG A 6 5.72 -8.75 9.32
CA ARG A 6 4.84 -9.82 9.75
C ARG A 6 3.41 -9.58 9.28
N ARG A 7 2.61 -10.63 9.26
CA ARG A 7 1.20 -10.51 8.94
C ARG A 7 0.49 -9.59 9.97
N ARG A 8 -0.41 -8.76 9.48
CA ARG A 8 -1.25 -7.89 10.32
C ARG A 8 -2.05 -8.73 11.33
N GLN A 9 -2.15 -8.22 12.52
CA GLN A 9 -3.07 -8.69 13.55
C GLN A 9 -4.21 -7.70 13.74
N ARG A 10 -5.31 -8.10 14.38
CA ARG A 10 -6.45 -7.19 14.60
C ARG A 10 -6.05 -5.93 15.37
N GLU A 11 -5.16 -6.08 16.35
CA GLU A 11 -4.68 -4.99 17.21
C GLU A 11 -3.87 -3.93 16.43
N ASP A 12 -3.43 -4.24 15.23
CA ASP A 12 -2.64 -3.32 14.39
C ASP A 12 -3.50 -2.29 13.64
N CYS A 13 -4.83 -2.46 13.63
CA CYS A 13 -5.71 -1.63 12.79
C CYS A 13 -5.61 -0.14 13.08
N ALA A 14 -5.49 0.26 14.35
CA ALA A 14 -5.33 1.67 14.70
C ALA A 14 -4.00 2.24 14.18
N ALA A 15 -2.90 1.50 14.36
CA ALA A 15 -1.59 1.92 13.87
C ALA A 15 -1.53 2.00 12.34
N ILE A 16 -2.17 1.05 11.65
CA ILE A 16 -2.26 1.06 10.18
C ILE A 16 -3.05 2.29 9.69
N ALA A 17 -4.20 2.59 10.31
CA ALA A 17 -4.98 3.77 9.98
C ALA A 17 -4.14 5.06 10.16
N HIS A 18 -3.35 5.12 11.22
CA HIS A 18 -2.45 6.24 11.47
C HIS A 18 -1.37 6.37 10.40
N VAL A 19 -0.75 5.25 9.99
CA VAL A 19 0.24 5.24 8.90
C VAL A 19 -0.38 5.77 7.60
N VAL A 20 -1.61 5.38 7.26
CA VAL A 20 -2.31 5.90 6.06
C VAL A 20 -2.46 7.41 6.15
N THR A 21 -2.99 7.93 7.26
CA THR A 21 -3.21 9.37 7.45
C THR A 21 -1.91 10.15 7.33
N VAL A 22 -0.87 9.72 8.03
CA VAL A 22 0.42 10.41 8.03
C VAL A 22 1.09 10.32 6.66
N ALA A 23 1.15 9.13 6.06
CA ALA A 23 1.79 8.92 4.76
C ALA A 23 1.12 9.72 3.65
N TRP A 24 -0.22 9.80 3.62
CA TRP A 24 -0.94 10.62 2.64
C TRP A 24 -0.65 12.11 2.83
N ASN A 25 -0.64 12.59 4.07
CA ASN A 25 -0.31 13.98 4.36
C ASN A 25 1.15 14.32 4.03
N GLU A 26 2.08 13.39 4.24
CA GLU A 26 3.49 13.58 3.88
C GLU A 26 3.72 13.56 2.35
N THR A 27 2.98 12.74 1.62
CA THR A 27 3.26 12.42 0.21
C THR A 27 2.44 13.27 -0.75
N TYR A 28 1.16 13.49 -0.45
CA TYR A 28 0.19 14.01 -1.42
C TYR A 28 -0.21 15.47 -1.21
N LYS A 29 0.42 16.17 -0.30
CA LYS A 29 0.20 17.61 -0.14
C LYS A 29 0.60 18.32 -1.44
N GLY A 30 -0.34 19.10 -2.02
CA GLY A 30 -0.14 19.73 -3.33
C GLY A 30 -0.47 18.83 -4.53
N ILE A 31 -0.75 17.54 -4.32
CA ILE A 31 -1.16 16.59 -5.36
C ILE A 31 -2.65 16.28 -5.23
N VAL A 32 -3.13 16.02 -4.02
CA VAL A 32 -4.55 15.84 -3.73
C VAL A 32 -5.10 17.06 -3.02
N PRO A 33 -6.43 17.30 -3.08
CA PRO A 33 -7.02 18.46 -2.41
C PRO A 33 -6.80 18.44 -0.88
N ASP A 34 -6.55 19.60 -0.30
CA ASP A 34 -6.31 19.72 1.15
C ASP A 34 -7.48 19.20 1.99
N TRP A 35 -8.72 19.41 1.51
CA TRP A 35 -9.90 18.90 2.22
C TRP A 35 -9.90 17.38 2.38
N PHE A 36 -9.37 16.68 1.39
CA PHE A 36 -9.26 15.22 1.43
C PHE A 36 -8.26 14.76 2.48
N LEU A 37 -7.11 15.42 2.57
CA LEU A 37 -6.09 15.15 3.58
C LEU A 37 -6.61 15.40 5.00
N GLU A 38 -7.37 16.48 5.19
CA GLU A 38 -8.03 16.77 6.47
C GLU A 38 -9.12 15.74 6.81
N GLU A 39 -9.90 15.31 5.82
CA GLU A 39 -10.90 14.25 6.00
C GLU A 39 -10.27 12.95 6.50
N LEU A 40 -9.09 12.58 5.99
CA LEU A 40 -8.36 11.41 6.46
C LEU A 40 -8.02 11.52 7.95
N LYS A 41 -7.61 12.69 8.42
CA LYS A 41 -7.33 12.91 9.84
C LYS A 41 -8.58 12.80 10.70
N ILE A 42 -9.67 13.42 10.26
CA ILE A 42 -10.95 13.41 10.98
C ILE A 42 -11.53 12.00 11.08
N ASN A 43 -11.44 11.23 10.00
CA ASN A 43 -12.05 9.91 9.90
C ASN A 43 -11.12 8.77 10.38
N GLU A 44 -9.91 9.06 10.80
CA GLU A 44 -8.94 8.04 11.22
C GLU A 44 -9.50 7.10 12.30
N PRO A 45 -10.12 7.60 13.40
CA PRO A 45 -10.66 6.71 14.44
C PRO A 45 -11.76 5.77 13.91
N ASP A 46 -12.65 6.28 13.07
CA ASP A 46 -13.74 5.48 12.48
C ASP A 46 -13.20 4.45 11.49
N SER A 47 -12.19 4.81 10.72
CA SER A 47 -11.50 3.90 9.81
C SER A 47 -10.80 2.78 10.57
N ALA A 48 -10.13 3.10 11.66
CA ALA A 48 -9.48 2.12 12.55
C ALA A 48 -10.51 1.15 13.13
N LYS A 49 -11.64 1.67 13.62
CA LYS A 49 -12.71 0.86 14.18
C LYS A 49 -13.32 -0.06 13.13
N LYS A 50 -13.63 0.47 11.95
CA LYS A 50 -14.20 -0.31 10.84
C LYS A 50 -13.30 -1.50 10.49
N THR A 51 -12.01 -1.26 10.27
CA THR A 51 -11.07 -2.33 9.91
C THR A 51 -10.86 -3.33 11.04
N TYR A 52 -10.96 -2.90 12.30
CA TYR A 52 -10.92 -3.78 13.46
C TYR A 52 -12.15 -4.70 13.48
N ASP A 53 -13.35 -4.15 13.29
CA ASP A 53 -14.60 -4.90 13.30
C ASP A 53 -14.70 -5.87 12.11
N GLU A 54 -14.18 -5.48 10.93
CA GLU A 54 -14.18 -6.28 9.70
C GLU A 54 -13.00 -7.25 9.59
N TYR A 55 -12.12 -7.31 10.59
CA TYR A 55 -10.95 -8.18 10.54
C TYR A 55 -11.35 -9.65 10.40
N ASP A 56 -10.80 -10.30 9.39
CA ASP A 56 -10.97 -11.73 9.14
C ASP A 56 -9.60 -12.39 8.99
N GLU A 57 -9.24 -13.25 9.90
CA GLU A 57 -7.96 -13.97 9.89
C GLU A 57 -7.79 -14.84 8.64
N ASN A 58 -8.89 -15.35 8.09
CA ASN A 58 -8.88 -16.22 6.91
C ASN A 58 -8.77 -15.44 5.59
N ASN A 59 -8.96 -14.12 5.64
CA ASN A 59 -8.83 -13.23 4.49
C ASN A 59 -7.96 -12.02 4.86
N ASN A 60 -6.71 -12.30 5.19
CA ASN A 60 -5.77 -11.31 5.71
C ASN A 60 -4.52 -11.23 4.83
N HIS A 61 -4.62 -10.47 3.73
CA HIS A 61 -3.52 -10.25 2.78
C HIS A 61 -2.85 -8.89 3.05
N LYS A 62 -2.33 -8.73 4.26
CA LYS A 62 -1.66 -7.51 4.68
C LYS A 62 -0.45 -7.83 5.57
N TYR A 63 0.69 -7.24 5.23
CA TYR A 63 1.89 -7.26 6.05
C TYR A 63 2.15 -5.89 6.64
N VAL A 64 2.58 -5.86 7.89
CA VAL A 64 3.03 -4.64 8.56
C VAL A 64 4.55 -4.63 8.69
N LEU A 65 5.12 -3.44 8.62
CA LEU A 65 6.51 -3.17 8.94
C LEU A 65 6.58 -2.60 10.36
N GLU A 66 7.21 -3.33 11.23
CA GLU A 66 7.45 -2.93 12.61
C GLU A 66 8.93 -2.57 12.78
N VAL A 67 9.23 -1.39 13.29
CA VAL A 67 10.58 -0.93 13.60
C VAL A 67 10.60 -0.50 15.05
N ASP A 68 11.49 -1.09 15.84
CA ASP A 68 11.61 -0.84 17.27
C ASP A 68 10.25 -0.93 18.02
N ASN A 69 9.45 -1.93 17.65
CA ASN A 69 8.10 -2.24 18.19
C ASN A 69 7.00 -1.26 17.78
N GLU A 70 7.26 -0.37 16.82
CA GLU A 70 6.24 0.52 16.26
C GLU A 70 5.91 0.17 14.81
N ILE A 71 4.64 0.21 14.45
CA ILE A 71 4.23 0.01 13.05
C ILE A 71 4.43 1.31 12.30
N VAL A 72 5.30 1.27 11.28
CA VAL A 72 5.73 2.44 10.50
C VAL A 72 5.50 2.28 9.00
N GLY A 73 4.92 1.16 8.59
CA GLY A 73 4.58 0.89 7.20
C GLY A 73 3.72 -0.36 7.06
N PHE A 74 3.16 -0.55 5.88
CA PHE A 74 2.42 -1.76 5.56
C PHE A 74 2.24 -1.92 4.05
N THR A 75 1.86 -3.11 3.64
CA THR A 75 1.38 -3.41 2.29
C THR A 75 0.08 -4.20 2.35
N ASN A 76 -0.80 -3.95 1.38
CA ASN A 76 -2.07 -4.64 1.21
C ASN A 76 -2.13 -5.15 -0.23
N PHE A 77 -2.49 -6.42 -0.42
CA PHE A 77 -2.43 -7.07 -1.72
C PHE A 77 -3.52 -8.14 -1.86
N GLY A 78 -3.70 -8.65 -3.06
CA GLY A 78 -4.66 -9.72 -3.35
C GLY A 78 -4.86 -9.92 -4.84
N PRO A 79 -5.91 -10.63 -5.25
CA PRO A 79 -6.29 -10.71 -6.66
C PRO A 79 -6.63 -9.33 -7.20
N SER A 80 -6.20 -9.05 -8.44
CA SER A 80 -6.45 -7.75 -9.07
C SER A 80 -7.94 -7.47 -9.22
N MET A 81 -8.30 -6.21 -9.01
CA MET A 81 -9.64 -5.68 -9.26
C MET A 81 -9.76 -5.00 -10.63
N ASP A 82 -8.67 -4.94 -11.40
CA ASP A 82 -8.67 -4.40 -12.76
C ASP A 82 -9.10 -5.50 -13.74
N GLU A 83 -10.22 -5.30 -14.42
CA GLU A 83 -10.80 -6.29 -15.34
C GLU A 83 -9.86 -6.68 -16.49
N GLU A 84 -9.00 -5.77 -16.93
CA GLU A 84 -8.00 -6.03 -17.97
C GLU A 84 -6.85 -6.92 -17.46
N TYR A 85 -6.64 -6.94 -16.15
CA TYR A 85 -5.59 -7.70 -15.47
C TYR A 85 -6.17 -8.67 -14.44
N ASP A 86 -7.30 -9.27 -14.72
CA ASP A 86 -8.06 -10.16 -13.81
C ASP A 86 -7.30 -11.43 -13.40
N LYS A 87 -6.25 -11.81 -14.17
CA LYS A 87 -5.39 -12.96 -13.86
C LYS A 87 -4.12 -12.59 -13.11
N CYS A 88 -3.98 -11.33 -12.73
CA CYS A 88 -2.84 -10.83 -11.98
C CYS A 88 -3.17 -10.71 -10.51
N GLY A 89 -2.13 -10.75 -9.67
CA GLY A 89 -2.19 -10.18 -8.34
C GLY A 89 -2.08 -8.65 -8.42
N GLU A 90 -2.36 -7.99 -7.32
CA GLU A 90 -2.25 -6.54 -7.22
C GLU A 90 -1.76 -6.13 -5.83
N ILE A 91 -0.86 -5.16 -5.78
CA ILE A 91 -0.56 -4.44 -4.55
C ILE A 91 -1.47 -3.20 -4.53
N PHE A 92 -2.42 -3.17 -3.58
CA PHE A 92 -3.39 -2.09 -3.45
C PHE A 92 -2.86 -0.92 -2.64
N ALA A 93 -1.93 -1.17 -1.72
CA ALA A 93 -1.35 -0.17 -0.86
C ALA A 93 0.07 -0.56 -0.47
N LEU A 94 0.95 0.41 -0.46
CA LEU A 94 2.32 0.28 0.02
C LEU A 94 2.72 1.61 0.63
N TYR A 95 2.87 1.63 1.95
CA TYR A 95 3.23 2.84 2.67
C TYR A 95 4.38 2.58 3.64
N VAL A 96 5.34 3.51 3.67
CA VAL A 96 6.39 3.59 4.67
C VAL A 96 6.47 5.05 5.09
N LEU A 97 6.43 5.33 6.38
CA LEU A 97 6.55 6.69 6.88
C LEU A 97 7.87 7.32 6.42
N LYS A 98 7.84 8.61 6.13
CA LYS A 98 8.93 9.36 5.49
C LYS A 98 10.27 9.17 6.20
N GLU A 99 10.27 9.24 7.53
CA GLU A 99 11.49 9.11 8.34
C GLU A 99 12.14 7.72 8.28
N TYR A 100 11.40 6.71 7.81
CA TYR A 100 11.90 5.33 7.67
C TYR A 100 12.23 4.96 6.23
N LYS A 101 12.02 5.87 5.28
CA LYS A 101 12.38 5.64 3.87
C LYS A 101 13.90 5.61 3.69
N GLY A 102 14.35 5.02 2.59
CA GLY A 102 15.79 4.92 2.28
C GLY A 102 16.51 3.76 2.97
N ASN A 103 15.80 2.89 3.67
CA ASN A 103 16.36 1.72 4.36
C ASN A 103 16.03 0.38 3.67
N GLY A 104 15.44 0.43 2.48
CA GLY A 104 15.03 -0.76 1.74
C GLY A 104 13.74 -1.43 2.22
N TYR A 105 13.02 -0.83 3.15
CA TYR A 105 11.80 -1.41 3.73
C TYR A 105 10.66 -1.56 2.72
N GLY A 106 10.51 -0.59 1.82
CA GLY A 106 9.51 -0.68 0.76
C GLY A 106 9.72 -1.90 -0.14
N ARG A 107 10.97 -2.15 -0.53
CA ARG A 107 11.34 -3.35 -1.30
C ARG A 107 11.01 -4.64 -0.53
N LYS A 108 11.31 -4.69 0.76
CA LYS A 108 11.03 -5.86 1.59
C LYS A 108 9.52 -6.13 1.75
N LEU A 109 8.71 -5.08 1.84
CA LEU A 109 7.25 -5.22 1.84
C LEU A 109 6.75 -5.76 0.49
N VAL A 110 7.27 -5.27 -0.63
CA VAL A 110 6.94 -5.79 -1.97
C VAL A 110 7.35 -7.26 -2.07
N GLU A 111 8.54 -7.63 -1.62
CA GLU A 111 9.01 -9.02 -1.63
C GLU A 111 8.09 -9.94 -0.82
N ALA A 112 7.64 -9.51 0.36
CA ALA A 112 6.70 -10.28 1.17
C ALA A 112 5.34 -10.46 0.47
N ALA A 113 4.80 -9.40 -0.13
CA ALA A 113 3.55 -9.44 -0.88
C ALA A 113 3.67 -10.35 -2.11
N THR A 114 4.75 -10.21 -2.89
CA THR A 114 4.95 -11.02 -4.10
C THR A 114 5.14 -12.50 -3.79
N LYS A 115 5.80 -12.82 -2.70
CA LYS A 115 5.95 -14.21 -2.25
C LYS A 115 4.59 -14.85 -2.00
N GLU A 116 3.71 -14.16 -1.28
CA GLU A 116 2.36 -14.69 -0.99
C GLU A 116 1.49 -14.73 -2.26
N LEU A 117 1.57 -13.74 -3.13
CA LEU A 117 0.86 -13.77 -4.42
C LEU A 117 1.27 -14.99 -5.27
N LYS A 118 2.55 -15.33 -5.27
CA LYS A 118 3.03 -16.58 -5.91
C LYS A 118 2.41 -17.83 -5.29
N GLU A 119 2.38 -17.90 -3.98
CA GLU A 119 1.77 -19.00 -3.22
C GLU A 119 0.27 -19.12 -3.52
N MET A 120 -0.40 -17.99 -3.82
CA MET A 120 -1.80 -17.95 -4.26
C MET A 120 -1.98 -18.38 -5.72
N GLY A 121 -0.90 -18.60 -6.49
CA GLY A 121 -0.94 -19.05 -7.87
C GLY A 121 -0.76 -17.97 -8.92
N PHE A 122 -0.45 -16.73 -8.53
CA PHE A 122 -0.16 -15.65 -9.47
C PHE A 122 1.31 -15.65 -9.91
N ASP A 123 1.54 -15.40 -11.19
CA ASP A 123 2.87 -15.22 -11.78
C ASP A 123 3.10 -13.78 -12.27
N LYS A 124 2.10 -12.92 -12.10
CA LYS A 124 2.08 -11.53 -12.57
C LYS A 124 1.38 -10.65 -11.56
N MET A 125 1.79 -9.39 -11.51
CA MET A 125 1.28 -8.43 -10.53
C MET A 125 1.16 -7.05 -11.18
N ILE A 126 0.14 -6.28 -10.79
CA ILE A 126 0.01 -4.86 -11.12
C ILE A 126 0.05 -4.00 -9.87
N ILE A 127 0.46 -2.76 -10.06
CA ILE A 127 0.48 -1.72 -9.03
C ILE A 127 -0.01 -0.42 -9.67
N ALA A 128 -0.93 0.28 -9.00
CA ALA A 128 -1.34 1.62 -9.37
C ALA A 128 -0.65 2.66 -8.47
N CYS A 129 -0.20 3.75 -9.07
CA CYS A 129 0.43 4.85 -8.33
C CYS A 129 0.01 6.19 -8.93
N LEU A 130 -0.49 7.11 -8.10
CA LEU A 130 -0.89 8.45 -8.53
C LEU A 130 0.26 9.16 -9.25
N LYS A 131 -0.03 9.83 -10.36
CA LYS A 131 0.94 10.69 -11.04
C LYS A 131 1.35 11.82 -10.10
N GLY A 132 2.65 12.13 -10.08
CA GLY A 132 3.23 13.10 -9.15
C GLY A 132 3.71 12.51 -7.83
N ASN A 133 3.33 11.29 -7.48
CA ASN A 133 3.86 10.62 -6.30
C ASN A 133 5.33 10.20 -6.53
N PRO A 134 6.27 10.60 -5.66
CA PRO A 134 7.68 10.19 -5.77
C PRO A 134 7.88 8.66 -5.79
N SER A 135 6.94 7.88 -5.27
CA SER A 135 6.99 6.41 -5.30
C SER A 135 6.98 5.83 -6.71
N ASN A 136 6.58 6.60 -7.75
CA ASN A 136 6.71 6.17 -9.14
C ASN A 136 8.16 5.81 -9.49
N GLU A 137 9.13 6.58 -9.01
CA GLU A 137 10.56 6.29 -9.21
C GLU A 137 11.00 5.03 -8.49
N PHE A 138 10.49 4.80 -7.28
CA PHE A 138 10.73 3.56 -6.53
C PHE A 138 10.26 2.34 -7.31
N TYR A 139 9.05 2.37 -7.87
CA TYR A 139 8.51 1.24 -8.65
C TYR A 139 9.36 0.96 -9.88
N LYS A 140 9.73 1.99 -10.63
CA LYS A 140 10.64 1.83 -11.77
C LYS A 140 11.96 1.18 -11.38
N HIS A 141 12.47 1.54 -10.20
CA HIS A 141 13.76 1.05 -9.71
C HIS A 141 13.73 -0.43 -9.32
N ILE A 142 12.59 -0.95 -8.87
CA ILE A 142 12.44 -2.38 -8.54
C ILE A 142 12.09 -3.26 -9.73
N GLY A 143 11.99 -2.68 -10.93
CA GLY A 143 11.82 -3.42 -12.16
C GLY A 143 10.40 -3.58 -12.68
N VAL A 144 9.44 -2.82 -12.12
CA VAL A 144 8.09 -2.77 -12.68
C VAL A 144 8.07 -1.95 -13.97
N VAL A 145 7.20 -2.31 -14.89
CA VAL A 145 7.09 -1.68 -16.21
C VAL A 145 5.76 -0.94 -16.30
N TYR A 146 5.80 0.32 -16.72
CA TYR A 146 4.60 1.08 -17.03
C TYR A 146 3.84 0.43 -18.19
N VAL A 147 2.52 0.26 -18.04
CA VAL A 147 1.70 -0.38 -19.07
C VAL A 147 0.57 0.51 -19.56
N LYS A 148 -0.02 1.33 -18.71
CA LYS A 148 -1.13 2.23 -19.10
C LYS A 148 -1.39 3.29 -18.04
N ASP A 149 -2.20 4.30 -18.42
CA ASP A 149 -2.81 5.23 -17.48
C ASP A 149 -4.05 4.61 -16.85
N GLY A 150 -4.28 4.94 -15.60
CA GLY A 150 -5.50 4.63 -14.86
C GLY A 150 -6.05 5.87 -14.19
N GLU A 151 -7.08 5.67 -13.38
CA GLU A 151 -7.71 6.73 -12.61
C GLU A 151 -7.94 6.31 -11.17
N TYR A 152 -7.51 7.15 -10.23
CA TYR A 152 -7.93 7.03 -8.84
C TYR A 152 -9.35 7.59 -8.74
N LYS A 153 -10.33 6.70 -8.76
CA LYS A 153 -11.75 7.05 -8.97
C LYS A 153 -12.33 7.99 -7.92
N ARG A 154 -11.91 7.85 -6.68
CA ARG A 154 -12.44 8.66 -5.57
C ARG A 154 -12.22 10.16 -5.77
N LEU A 155 -11.10 10.55 -6.39
CA LEU A 155 -10.73 11.95 -6.63
C LEU A 155 -10.61 12.29 -8.12
N HIS A 156 -10.90 11.36 -9.01
CA HIS A 156 -10.72 11.52 -10.47
C HIS A 156 -9.32 12.00 -10.84
N LEU A 157 -8.30 11.47 -10.16
CA LEU A 157 -6.90 11.82 -10.41
C LEU A 157 -6.21 10.75 -11.25
N PRO A 158 -5.28 11.16 -12.15
CA PRO A 158 -4.58 10.21 -13.00
C PRO A 158 -3.58 9.37 -12.22
N GLU A 159 -3.52 8.09 -12.55
CA GLU A 159 -2.52 7.15 -12.01
C GLU A 159 -1.72 6.50 -13.14
N ASN A 160 -0.52 6.02 -12.79
CA ASN A 160 0.24 5.09 -13.62
C ASN A 160 -0.07 3.67 -13.16
N ILE A 161 -0.29 2.78 -14.11
CA ILE A 161 -0.43 1.34 -13.85
C ILE A 161 0.85 0.66 -14.28
N TYR A 162 1.45 -0.08 -13.36
CA TYR A 162 2.69 -0.81 -13.57
C TYR A 162 2.45 -2.31 -13.52
N TYR A 163 3.25 -3.02 -14.27
CA TYR A 163 3.21 -4.49 -14.38
C TYR A 163 4.54 -5.07 -13.93
N TYR A 164 4.49 -6.23 -13.31
CA TYR A 164 5.66 -6.94 -12.82
C TYR A 164 5.47 -8.46 -12.91
N ASP A 165 6.42 -9.15 -13.52
CA ASP A 165 6.49 -10.62 -13.48
C ASP A 165 7.04 -11.07 -12.11
N ILE A 166 6.35 -11.96 -11.44
CA ILE A 166 6.72 -12.42 -10.10
C ILE A 166 7.03 -13.91 -10.02
#